data_66de03b255e7e646ca301c3d394b18fb
#
_entry.id   66de03b255e7e646ca301c3d394b18fb
#
_cell.length_a   1.000
_cell.length_b   1.000
_cell.length_c   1.000
_cell.angle_alpha   90.00
_cell.angle_beta   90.00
_cell.angle_gamma   90.00
#
_symmetry.space_group_name_H-M   'P 1'
#
loop_
_entity.id
_entity.type
_entity.pdbx_description
1 polymer ?
#
loop_
_entity_poly.entity_id
_entity_poly.type
_entity_poly.pdbx_seq_one_letter_code
_entity_poly.pdbx_strand_id
1 'polypeptide(L)'
;SKKASLLESSKIFTKLICKLGNINTAKWNVIENYKEALKKIKSVKFPIVIKLDKLAAGKGVVVADDYKEAKSFLHKVGNGVIGVKDSKIIIEKKLIGKESSFFYLVDGNSIKFLGSAQDYKRAGENNTGLNTGGMGCISPSPLESKKTINLVNDKFIKPTIKAMNKLGYPFKGVLYAGLMFTKTDVYLIEFNIRLGDPECQAILSRLKNNFLDMCIATEKGKLEKIKVNLDDKISVCVVMASKGYPENYKSGFKIKGIEIVNKKNSYIYHAGTKSNARKEFLTNGGRVLNIVVKDKQFKKAKNKAYNIIKKVDCSNLFYRKDIGD
;
A
#
# COMPACT_ATOMS: atom_id res chain seq x y z
N SER A 1 -20.36 1.63 0.11
CA SER A 1 -21.19 2.30 -0.91
C SER A 1 -20.33 2.97 -1.98
N LYS A 2 -20.90 3.23 -3.18
CA LYS A 2 -20.19 3.91 -4.27
C LYS A 2 -19.63 5.27 -3.85
N LYS A 3 -20.33 6.01 -2.99
CA LYS A 3 -19.88 7.32 -2.48
C LYS A 3 -18.72 7.16 -1.49
N ALA A 4 -18.73 6.13 -0.65
CA ALA A 4 -17.64 5.87 0.28
C ALA A 4 -16.34 5.45 -0.43
N SER A 5 -16.41 4.89 -1.65
CA SER A 5 -15.22 4.54 -2.43
C SER A 5 -14.41 5.75 -2.92
N LEU A 6 -14.96 6.94 -2.85
CA LEU A 6 -14.24 8.19 -3.15
C LEU A 6 -13.01 8.40 -2.25
N LEU A 7 -12.96 7.79 -1.05
CA LEU A 7 -11.77 7.84 -0.19
C LEU A 7 -10.50 7.30 -0.86
N GLU A 8 -10.61 6.37 -1.81
CA GLU A 8 -9.44 5.88 -2.59
C GLU A 8 -9.44 6.45 -4.00
N SER A 9 -10.63 6.52 -4.64
CA SER A 9 -10.72 6.86 -6.06
C SER A 9 -10.53 8.35 -6.37
N SER A 10 -10.72 9.26 -5.37
CA SER A 10 -10.46 10.69 -5.51
C SER A 10 -9.57 11.21 -4.39
N LYS A 11 -8.38 11.64 -4.76
CA LYS A 11 -7.44 12.27 -3.83
C LYS A 11 -7.94 13.63 -3.35
N ILE A 12 -8.69 14.35 -4.20
CA ILE A 12 -9.34 15.62 -3.85
C ILE A 12 -10.40 15.37 -2.77
N PHE A 13 -11.21 14.32 -2.92
CA PHE A 13 -12.18 13.95 -1.90
C PHE A 13 -11.51 13.60 -0.57
N THR A 14 -10.40 12.85 -0.60
CA THR A 14 -9.60 12.56 0.60
C THR A 14 -9.12 13.85 1.27
N LYS A 15 -8.67 14.86 0.49
CA LYS A 15 -8.27 16.17 1.05
C LYS A 15 -9.46 16.93 1.65
N LEU A 16 -10.65 16.83 1.05
CA LEU A 16 -11.89 17.37 1.64
C LEU A 16 -12.19 16.72 2.99
N ILE A 17 -12.11 15.39 3.08
CA ILE A 17 -12.27 14.66 4.34
C ILE A 17 -11.23 15.09 5.38
N CYS A 18 -9.97 15.27 4.97
CA CYS A 18 -8.93 15.78 5.85
C CYS A 18 -9.27 17.17 6.41
N LYS A 19 -9.79 18.06 5.57
CA LYS A 19 -10.23 19.40 6.00
C LYS A 19 -11.40 19.33 6.96
N LEU A 20 -12.43 18.54 6.65
CA LEU A 20 -13.63 18.38 7.49
C LEU A 20 -13.34 17.70 8.84
N GLY A 21 -12.41 16.76 8.85
CA GLY A 21 -12.01 16.01 10.05
C GLY A 21 -10.84 16.63 10.81
N ASN A 22 -10.30 17.76 10.38
CA ASN A 22 -9.06 18.36 10.92
C ASN A 22 -7.89 17.34 10.99
N ILE A 23 -7.70 16.60 9.89
CA ILE A 23 -6.70 15.54 9.77
C ILE A 23 -5.44 16.11 9.12
N ASN A 24 -4.30 15.93 9.78
CA ASN A 24 -3.02 16.36 9.22
C ASN A 24 -2.70 15.64 7.91
N THR A 25 -2.42 16.41 6.88
CA THR A 25 -1.92 15.95 5.57
C THR A 25 -0.96 16.98 4.98
N ALA A 26 -0.16 16.61 4.00
CA ALA A 26 0.75 17.53 3.35
C ALA A 26 0.03 18.79 2.85
N LYS A 27 0.66 19.96 2.91
CA LYS A 27 0.12 21.18 2.26
C LYS A 27 -0.08 20.92 0.78
N TRP A 28 -1.24 21.30 0.24
CA TRP A 28 -1.66 20.89 -1.09
C TRP A 28 -2.41 22.01 -1.83
N ASN A 29 -2.38 21.93 -3.17
CA ASN A 29 -3.18 22.75 -4.07
C ASN A 29 -3.83 21.86 -5.12
N VAL A 30 -5.08 22.12 -5.47
CA VAL A 30 -5.77 21.51 -6.61
C VAL A 30 -5.58 22.38 -7.83
N ILE A 31 -5.27 21.77 -8.94
CA ILE A 31 -5.05 22.39 -10.24
C ILE A 31 -5.97 21.69 -11.25
N GLU A 32 -6.70 22.45 -12.06
CA GLU A 32 -7.76 21.93 -12.93
C GLU A 32 -7.24 20.99 -14.03
N ASN A 33 -6.04 21.25 -14.58
CA ASN A 33 -5.48 20.47 -15.68
C ASN A 33 -3.95 20.58 -15.74
N TYR A 34 -3.33 19.77 -16.63
CA TYR A 34 -1.88 19.73 -16.77
C TYR A 34 -1.27 21.04 -17.29
N LYS A 35 -2.00 21.84 -18.12
CA LYS A 35 -1.50 23.12 -18.64
C LYS A 35 -1.33 24.14 -17.53
N GLU A 36 -2.31 24.22 -16.64
CA GLU A 36 -2.22 25.07 -15.46
C GLU A 36 -1.16 24.55 -14.47
N ALA A 37 -1.05 23.23 -14.33
CA ALA A 37 0.00 22.64 -13.49
C ALA A 37 1.41 22.99 -14.03
N LEU A 38 1.63 22.99 -15.35
CA LEU A 38 2.89 23.44 -15.97
C LEU A 38 3.22 24.91 -15.66
N LYS A 39 2.19 25.77 -15.58
CA LYS A 39 2.41 27.17 -15.14
C LYS A 39 2.74 27.21 -13.65
N LYS A 40 1.98 26.47 -12.82
CA LYS A 40 2.14 26.47 -11.37
C LYS A 40 3.50 25.98 -10.89
N ILE A 41 4.07 24.94 -11.51
CA ILE A 41 5.37 24.38 -11.08
C ILE A 41 6.56 25.34 -11.28
N LYS A 42 6.39 26.43 -12.06
CA LYS A 42 7.41 27.49 -12.20
C LYS A 42 7.61 28.32 -10.93
N SER A 43 6.58 28.37 -10.06
CA SER A 43 6.57 29.22 -8.85
C SER A 43 6.55 28.43 -7.54
N VAL A 44 6.69 27.08 -7.57
CA VAL A 44 6.72 26.28 -6.36
C VAL A 44 8.16 25.95 -5.94
N LYS A 45 8.34 25.77 -4.65
CA LYS A 45 9.63 25.32 -4.09
C LYS A 45 9.69 23.80 -4.09
N PHE A 46 10.69 23.24 -4.75
CA PHE A 46 10.96 21.80 -4.78
C PHE A 46 11.65 21.31 -3.48
N PRO A 47 11.55 20.00 -3.14
CA PRO A 47 10.81 18.96 -3.85
C PRO A 47 9.29 18.99 -3.60
N ILE A 48 8.53 18.50 -4.59
CA ILE A 48 7.07 18.41 -4.56
C ILE A 48 6.57 17.00 -4.90
N VAL A 49 5.30 16.70 -4.56
CA VAL A 49 4.60 15.52 -5.03
C VAL A 49 3.45 15.94 -5.92
N ILE A 50 3.38 15.37 -7.12
CA ILE A 50 2.28 15.60 -8.07
C ILE A 50 1.45 14.32 -8.14
N LYS A 51 0.12 14.46 -7.95
CA LYS A 51 -0.82 13.34 -7.95
C LYS A 51 -1.98 13.63 -8.89
N LEU A 52 -2.35 12.66 -9.71
CA LEU A 52 -3.59 12.72 -10.50
C LEU A 52 -4.79 12.35 -9.63
N ASP A 53 -5.90 13.07 -9.79
CA ASP A 53 -7.15 12.83 -9.05
C ASP A 53 -7.99 11.71 -9.69
N LYS A 54 -7.38 10.55 -9.92
CA LYS A 54 -8.05 9.32 -10.39
C LYS A 54 -7.20 8.11 -10.03
N LEU A 55 -7.81 6.94 -10.09
CA LEU A 55 -7.08 5.68 -10.02
C LEU A 55 -6.16 5.56 -11.25
N ALA A 56 -4.86 5.38 -11.01
CA ALA A 56 -3.84 5.27 -12.06
C ALA A 56 -2.85 4.13 -11.79
N ALA A 57 -3.28 3.09 -11.06
CA ALA A 57 -2.49 1.88 -10.77
C ALA A 57 -1.04 2.19 -10.30
N GLY A 58 -0.89 3.16 -9.40
CA GLY A 58 0.42 3.59 -8.90
C GLY A 58 1.22 4.53 -9.84
N LYS A 59 0.80 4.68 -11.10
CA LYS A 59 1.51 5.52 -12.10
C LYS A 59 1.11 7.00 -12.04
N GLY A 60 0.02 7.33 -11.37
CA GLY A 60 -0.50 8.71 -11.28
C GLY A 60 0.13 9.57 -10.20
N VAL A 61 1.27 9.18 -9.65
CA VAL A 61 1.99 9.92 -8.60
C VAL A 61 3.47 10.00 -8.95
N VAL A 62 4.04 11.18 -8.83
CA VAL A 62 5.48 11.41 -8.93
C VAL A 62 5.96 12.26 -7.76
N VAL A 63 7.09 11.89 -7.21
CA VAL A 63 7.89 12.74 -6.33
C VAL A 63 8.92 13.41 -7.22
N ALA A 64 8.77 14.70 -7.44
CA ALA A 64 9.68 15.48 -8.29
C ALA A 64 10.65 16.26 -7.39
N ASP A 65 11.93 16.00 -7.55
CA ASP A 65 12.97 16.68 -6.79
C ASP A 65 13.34 18.03 -7.44
N ASP A 66 13.03 18.17 -8.75
CA ASP A 66 13.26 19.39 -9.51
C ASP A 66 12.16 19.72 -10.55
N TYR A 67 12.29 20.87 -11.19
CA TYR A 67 11.38 21.34 -12.24
C TYR A 67 11.35 20.41 -13.47
N LYS A 68 12.49 19.81 -13.86
CA LYS A 68 12.62 18.98 -15.06
C LYS A 68 11.81 17.69 -14.90
N GLU A 69 11.90 17.06 -13.74
CA GLU A 69 11.12 15.86 -13.41
C GLU A 69 9.61 16.14 -13.38
N ALA A 70 9.22 17.24 -12.70
CA ALA A 70 7.83 17.66 -12.64
C ALA A 70 7.25 17.95 -14.03
N LYS A 71 7.98 18.69 -14.87
CA LYS A 71 7.61 19.01 -16.25
C LYS A 71 7.48 17.77 -17.10
N SER A 72 8.44 16.84 -17.02
CA SER A 72 8.41 15.56 -17.75
C SER A 72 7.16 14.75 -17.43
N PHE A 73 6.83 14.61 -16.13
CA PHE A 73 5.63 13.92 -15.70
C PHE A 73 4.35 14.58 -16.25
N LEU A 74 4.23 15.90 -16.13
CA LEU A 74 3.06 16.63 -16.62
C LEU A 74 2.89 16.53 -18.15
N HIS A 75 3.98 16.50 -18.92
CA HIS A 75 3.90 16.22 -20.35
C HIS A 75 3.40 14.82 -20.67
N LYS A 76 3.83 13.78 -19.91
CA LYS A 76 3.31 12.42 -20.06
C LYS A 76 1.80 12.36 -19.79
N VAL A 77 1.32 13.14 -18.80
CA VAL A 77 -0.12 13.29 -18.53
C VAL A 77 -0.83 13.98 -19.70
N GLY A 78 -0.29 15.11 -20.17
CA GLY A 78 -0.86 15.87 -21.30
C GLY A 78 -0.93 15.10 -22.59
N ASN A 79 -0.01 14.17 -22.81
CA ASN A 79 0.05 13.29 -23.99
C ASN A 79 -0.76 12.00 -23.80
N GLY A 80 -1.46 11.82 -22.68
CA GLY A 80 -2.26 10.62 -22.40
C GLY A 80 -1.46 9.34 -22.10
N VAL A 81 -0.15 9.46 -21.89
CA VAL A 81 0.72 8.32 -21.52
C VAL A 81 0.46 7.89 -20.07
N ILE A 82 0.07 8.83 -19.21
CA ILE A 82 -0.24 8.57 -17.80
C ILE A 82 -1.62 9.14 -17.49
N GLY A 83 -2.54 8.27 -17.06
CA GLY A 83 -3.87 8.65 -16.63
C GLY A 83 -4.75 9.23 -17.75
N VAL A 84 -5.69 10.08 -17.39
CA VAL A 84 -6.61 10.78 -18.32
C VAL A 84 -6.14 12.22 -18.47
N LYS A 85 -6.01 12.68 -19.72
CA LYS A 85 -5.44 13.98 -20.10
C LYS A 85 -6.02 15.18 -19.32
N ASP A 86 -7.33 15.18 -19.07
CA ASP A 86 -8.03 16.28 -18.39
C ASP A 86 -8.30 16.00 -16.90
N SER A 87 -7.48 15.13 -16.28
CA SER A 87 -7.58 14.89 -14.85
C SER A 87 -7.15 16.12 -14.07
N LYS A 88 -7.88 16.43 -12.99
CA LYS A 88 -7.41 17.38 -11.97
C LYS A 88 -6.13 16.84 -11.34
N ILE A 89 -5.28 17.77 -10.94
CA ILE A 89 -3.94 17.49 -10.42
C ILE A 89 -3.82 18.07 -9.02
N ILE A 90 -3.25 17.32 -8.11
CA ILE A 90 -2.87 17.81 -6.79
C ILE A 90 -1.37 17.98 -6.76
N ILE A 91 -0.92 19.16 -6.33
CA ILE A 91 0.50 19.42 -6.03
C ILE A 91 0.62 19.53 -4.52
N GLU A 92 1.48 18.70 -3.93
CA GLU A 92 1.73 18.64 -2.49
C GLU A 92 3.18 18.95 -2.16
N LYS A 93 3.41 19.52 -0.97
CA LYS A 93 4.76 19.58 -0.39
C LYS A 93 5.23 18.16 -0.09
N LYS A 94 6.45 17.77 -0.51
CA LYS A 94 7.06 16.50 -0.13
C LYS A 94 7.24 16.43 1.39
N LEU A 95 6.76 15.37 1.99
CA LEU A 95 7.01 15.02 3.38
C LEU A 95 8.28 14.19 3.48
N ILE A 96 9.03 14.38 4.56
CA ILE A 96 10.26 13.62 4.84
C ILE A 96 10.07 12.91 6.19
N GLY A 97 10.17 11.58 6.18
CA GLY A 97 9.94 10.77 7.37
C GLY A 97 9.97 9.28 7.06
N LYS A 98 9.39 8.49 7.95
CA LYS A 98 9.21 7.05 7.78
C LYS A 98 7.75 6.76 7.45
N GLU A 99 7.51 6.03 6.37
CA GLU A 99 6.17 5.57 6.01
C GLU A 99 5.76 4.34 6.83
N SER A 100 4.49 4.28 7.18
CA SER A 100 3.88 3.10 7.78
C SER A 100 2.40 3.04 7.43
N SER A 101 1.91 1.84 7.22
CA SER A 101 0.52 1.55 6.85
C SER A 101 -0.23 0.96 8.04
N PHE A 102 -1.39 1.51 8.36
CA PHE A 102 -2.26 1.05 9.44
C PHE A 102 -3.61 0.60 8.87
N PHE A 103 -4.04 -0.59 9.24
CA PHE A 103 -5.22 -1.24 8.68
C PHE A 103 -6.31 -1.41 9.73
N TYR A 104 -7.52 -1.09 9.34
CA TYR A 104 -8.70 -1.15 10.20
C TYR A 104 -9.86 -1.82 9.50
N LEU A 105 -10.70 -2.54 10.25
CA LEU A 105 -12.08 -2.80 9.87
C LEU A 105 -12.95 -1.69 10.44
N VAL A 106 -13.93 -1.27 9.63
CA VAL A 106 -14.90 -0.22 9.95
C VAL A 106 -16.29 -0.68 9.55
N ASP A 107 -17.28 -0.54 10.42
CA ASP A 107 -18.68 -0.90 10.15
C ASP A 107 -19.65 0.29 10.04
N GLY A 108 -19.10 1.49 9.85
CA GLY A 108 -19.80 2.76 9.82
C GLY A 108 -19.67 3.55 11.14
N ASN A 109 -19.59 2.89 12.27
CA ASN A 109 -19.49 3.49 13.60
C ASN A 109 -18.27 3.00 14.38
N SER A 110 -18.08 1.70 14.42
CA SER A 110 -17.00 1.04 15.16
C SER A 110 -15.77 0.83 14.28
N ILE A 111 -14.60 0.87 14.91
CA ILE A 111 -13.31 0.61 14.28
C ILE A 111 -12.58 -0.50 15.02
N LYS A 112 -11.92 -1.40 14.29
CA LYS A 112 -11.01 -2.42 14.86
C LYS A 112 -9.70 -2.41 14.11
N PHE A 113 -8.62 -2.24 14.85
CA PHE A 113 -7.27 -2.32 14.31
C PHE A 113 -6.95 -3.74 13.89
N LEU A 114 -6.55 -3.95 12.63
CA LEU A 114 -6.17 -5.24 12.05
C LEU A 114 -4.67 -5.49 12.10
N GLY A 115 -3.87 -4.44 12.16
CA GLY A 115 -2.43 -4.51 12.12
C GLY A 115 -1.80 -3.35 11.38
N SER A 116 -0.48 -3.28 11.42
CA SER A 116 0.31 -2.34 10.63
C SER A 116 1.35 -3.08 9.79
N ALA A 117 1.86 -2.38 8.78
CA ALA A 117 2.97 -2.87 7.98
C ALA A 117 3.87 -1.72 7.51
N GLN A 118 5.13 -2.04 7.24
CA GLN A 118 6.04 -1.19 6.48
C GLN A 118 6.25 -1.82 5.12
N ASP A 119 5.85 -1.10 4.07
CA ASP A 119 5.97 -1.51 2.67
C ASP A 119 7.27 -1.00 2.03
N TYR A 120 7.79 -1.76 1.07
CA TYR A 120 8.99 -1.45 0.29
C TYR A 120 8.58 -1.24 -1.17
N LYS A 121 8.23 0.01 -1.52
CA LYS A 121 7.57 0.36 -2.80
C LYS A 121 8.50 0.44 -4.01
N ARG A 122 9.81 0.68 -3.82
CA ARG A 122 10.75 0.80 -4.94
C ARG A 122 11.20 -0.55 -5.45
N ALA A 123 11.40 -0.65 -6.77
CA ALA A 123 11.79 -1.89 -7.43
C ALA A 123 13.19 -2.38 -7.06
N GLY A 124 14.12 -1.45 -6.84
CA GLY A 124 15.52 -1.72 -6.52
C GLY A 124 15.84 -1.63 -5.04
N GLU A 125 16.96 -2.25 -4.67
CA GLU A 125 17.55 -2.18 -3.32
C GLU A 125 17.86 -0.73 -2.94
N ASN A 126 17.97 -0.44 -1.63
CA ASN A 126 18.20 0.91 -1.08
C ASN A 126 17.17 1.93 -1.54
N ASN A 127 15.93 1.48 -1.77
CA ASN A 127 14.81 2.32 -2.24
C ASN A 127 15.11 3.05 -3.55
N THR A 128 15.77 2.39 -4.49
CA THR A 128 16.08 2.91 -5.84
C THR A 128 15.09 2.40 -6.89
N GLY A 129 15.16 2.98 -8.09
CA GLY A 129 14.31 2.56 -9.22
C GLY A 129 12.88 3.11 -9.15
N LEU A 130 12.00 2.51 -9.94
CA LEU A 130 10.61 2.94 -10.07
C LEU A 130 9.73 2.52 -8.90
N ASN A 131 8.65 3.26 -8.67
CA ASN A 131 7.58 2.84 -7.76
C ASN A 131 6.88 1.61 -8.31
N THR A 132 6.52 0.69 -7.42
CA THR A 132 5.83 -0.56 -7.70
C THR A 132 4.56 -0.68 -6.84
N GLY A 133 3.86 -1.79 -6.96
CA GLY A 133 2.79 -2.16 -6.04
C GLY A 133 3.27 -2.66 -4.67
N GLY A 134 4.59 -2.70 -4.45
CA GLY A 134 5.25 -3.25 -3.25
C GLY A 134 6.11 -4.46 -3.59
N MET A 135 7.38 -4.41 -3.18
CA MET A 135 8.37 -5.48 -3.37
C MET A 135 8.56 -6.34 -2.13
N GLY A 136 7.85 -6.02 -1.09
CA GLY A 136 7.84 -6.74 0.18
C GLY A 136 7.36 -5.86 1.31
N CYS A 137 7.08 -6.46 2.46
CA CYS A 137 6.68 -5.72 3.65
C CYS A 137 7.01 -6.49 4.94
N ILE A 138 6.93 -5.76 6.06
CA ILE A 138 7.07 -6.31 7.41
C ILE A 138 5.83 -5.95 8.20
N SER A 139 5.27 -6.89 8.95
CA SER A 139 4.19 -6.68 9.91
C SER A 139 4.54 -7.34 11.25
N PRO A 140 4.42 -6.64 12.41
CA PRO A 140 4.02 -5.27 12.54
C PRO A 140 5.06 -4.31 11.96
N SER A 141 4.63 -3.09 11.62
CA SER A 141 5.57 -2.00 11.32
C SER A 141 6.45 -1.71 12.54
N PRO A 142 7.74 -1.36 12.35
CA PRO A 142 8.61 -0.92 13.44
C PRO A 142 8.07 0.30 14.21
N LEU A 143 7.13 1.04 13.64
CA LEU A 143 6.47 2.19 14.25
C LEU A 143 5.19 1.81 15.03
N GLU A 144 4.79 0.52 15.02
CA GLU A 144 3.63 0.05 15.77
C GLU A 144 3.92 0.04 17.27
N SER A 145 3.09 0.72 18.02
CA SER A 145 3.03 0.70 19.49
C SER A 145 1.62 1.03 19.93
N LYS A 146 1.25 0.72 21.16
CA LYS A 146 -0.05 1.12 21.73
C LYS A 146 -0.27 2.63 21.63
N LYS A 147 0.77 3.43 21.87
CA LYS A 147 0.73 4.89 21.75
C LYS A 147 0.45 5.33 20.30
N THR A 148 1.14 4.72 19.34
CA THR A 148 0.96 5.04 17.91
C THR A 148 -0.41 4.61 17.42
N ILE A 149 -0.90 3.42 17.80
CA ILE A 149 -2.24 2.95 17.43
C ILE A 149 -3.31 3.92 17.97
N ASN A 150 -3.21 4.36 19.23
CA ASN A 150 -4.13 5.33 19.81
C ASN A 150 -4.07 6.67 19.08
N LEU A 151 -2.86 7.17 18.79
CA LEU A 151 -2.69 8.40 18.01
C LEU A 151 -3.37 8.30 16.63
N VAL A 152 -3.14 7.20 15.92
CA VAL A 152 -3.74 6.97 14.59
C VAL A 152 -5.26 6.88 14.69
N ASN A 153 -5.78 6.17 15.68
CA ASN A 153 -7.22 6.11 15.94
C ASN A 153 -7.83 7.50 16.13
N ASP A 154 -7.24 8.30 17.00
CA ASP A 154 -7.84 9.57 17.44
C ASP A 154 -7.62 10.71 16.43
N LYS A 155 -6.47 10.73 15.74
CA LYS A 155 -6.12 11.83 14.81
C LYS A 155 -6.48 11.55 13.36
N PHE A 156 -6.67 10.28 12.97
CA PHE A 156 -6.90 9.93 11.57
C PHE A 156 -8.18 9.12 11.35
N ILE A 157 -8.37 7.99 12.04
CA ILE A 157 -9.45 7.07 11.70
C ILE A 157 -10.80 7.57 12.18
N LYS A 158 -10.95 7.86 13.48
CA LYS A 158 -12.21 8.38 14.04
C LYS A 158 -12.68 9.68 13.36
N PRO A 159 -11.79 10.69 13.15
CA PRO A 159 -12.18 11.90 12.42
C PRO A 159 -12.62 11.63 10.99
N THR A 160 -11.97 10.68 10.27
CA THR A 160 -12.39 10.27 8.93
C THR A 160 -13.80 9.71 8.93
N ILE A 161 -14.08 8.74 9.83
CA ILE A 161 -15.41 8.12 9.91
C ILE A 161 -16.47 9.16 10.27
N LYS A 162 -16.19 10.05 11.23
CA LYS A 162 -17.09 11.14 11.60
C LYS A 162 -17.37 12.08 10.42
N ALA A 163 -16.34 12.46 9.66
CA ALA A 163 -16.49 13.32 8.47
C ALA A 163 -17.31 12.62 7.37
N MET A 164 -17.05 11.32 7.13
CA MET A 164 -17.82 10.52 6.17
C MET A 164 -19.29 10.40 6.56
N ASN A 165 -19.57 10.13 7.83
CA ASN A 165 -20.95 10.04 8.34
C ASN A 165 -21.68 11.40 8.23
N LYS A 166 -20.99 12.52 8.55
CA LYS A 166 -21.54 13.88 8.38
C LYS A 166 -21.95 14.20 6.94
N LEU A 167 -21.22 13.65 5.97
CA LEU A 167 -21.56 13.79 4.54
C LEU A 167 -22.66 12.82 4.07
N GLY A 168 -23.16 11.93 4.93
CA GLY A 168 -24.10 10.88 4.54
C GLY A 168 -23.47 9.75 3.74
N TYR A 169 -22.17 9.52 3.88
CA TYR A 169 -21.39 8.49 3.17
C TYR A 169 -20.74 7.51 4.15
N PRO A 170 -21.52 6.82 5.01
CA PRO A 170 -20.94 5.89 5.99
C PRO A 170 -20.06 4.88 5.30
N PHE A 171 -18.87 4.66 5.89
CA PHE A 171 -17.88 3.73 5.38
C PHE A 171 -17.96 2.39 6.10
N LYS A 172 -18.07 1.30 5.34
CA LYS A 172 -17.94 -0.08 5.82
C LYS A 172 -16.89 -0.82 5.02
N GLY A 173 -16.04 -1.57 5.69
CA GLY A 173 -14.99 -2.38 5.07
C GLY A 173 -13.61 -2.16 5.67
N VAL A 174 -12.58 -2.46 4.87
CA VAL A 174 -11.18 -2.23 5.25
C VAL A 174 -10.78 -0.81 4.94
N LEU A 175 -10.30 -0.09 5.94
CA LEU A 175 -9.68 1.22 5.78
C LEU A 175 -8.18 1.11 6.04
N TYR A 176 -7.39 1.39 5.01
CA TYR A 176 -5.95 1.48 5.05
C TYR A 176 -5.54 2.96 5.10
N ALA A 177 -4.84 3.36 6.15
CA ALA A 177 -4.24 4.68 6.28
C ALA A 177 -2.74 4.60 6.02
N GLY A 178 -2.27 5.19 4.91
CA GLY A 178 -0.85 5.40 4.62
C GLY A 178 -0.37 6.66 5.32
N LEU A 179 0.55 6.54 6.25
CA LEU A 179 0.99 7.60 7.14
C LEU A 179 2.48 7.89 6.98
N MET A 180 2.85 9.17 7.02
CA MET A 180 4.22 9.64 7.11
C MET A 180 4.51 10.14 8.52
N PHE A 181 5.42 9.49 9.22
CA PHE A 181 5.92 9.87 10.53
C PHE A 181 7.16 10.75 10.33
N THR A 182 7.01 12.06 10.50
CA THR A 182 8.09 13.03 10.42
C THR A 182 8.74 13.22 11.80
N LYS A 183 9.74 14.08 11.90
CA LYS A 183 10.37 14.41 13.19
C LYS A 183 9.43 15.15 14.14
N THR A 184 8.44 15.86 13.63
CA THR A 184 7.57 16.75 14.43
C THR A 184 6.14 16.25 14.56
N ASP A 185 5.61 15.55 13.55
CA ASP A 185 4.20 15.17 13.53
C ASP A 185 3.96 13.98 12.57
N VAL A 186 2.73 13.48 12.56
CA VAL A 186 2.26 12.42 11.66
C VAL A 186 1.30 13.03 10.64
N TYR A 187 1.42 12.60 9.37
CA TYR A 187 0.64 13.10 8.27
C TYR A 187 0.00 11.96 7.48
N LEU A 188 -1.25 12.14 7.08
CA LEU A 188 -1.89 11.25 6.13
C LEU A 188 -1.31 11.47 4.73
N ILE A 189 -0.85 10.39 4.10
CA ILE A 189 -0.43 10.36 2.70
C ILE A 189 -1.63 10.08 1.81
N GLU A 190 -2.36 9.01 2.13
CA GLU A 190 -3.55 8.54 1.40
C GLU A 190 -4.38 7.56 2.24
N PHE A 191 -5.64 7.38 1.85
CA PHE A 191 -6.45 6.24 2.25
C PHE A 191 -6.57 5.26 1.07
N ASN A 192 -6.62 3.97 1.40
CA ASN A 192 -7.10 2.91 0.52
C ASN A 192 -8.26 2.19 1.22
N ILE A 193 -9.25 1.72 0.44
CA ILE A 193 -10.47 1.08 0.98
C ILE A 193 -10.44 -0.44 0.85
N ARG A 194 -9.27 -1.00 0.86
CA ARG A 194 -8.94 -2.42 0.70
C ARG A 194 -7.68 -2.75 1.47
N LEU A 195 -7.40 -4.03 1.60
CA LEU A 195 -6.09 -4.47 2.06
C LEU A 195 -5.02 -4.11 1.02
N GLY A 196 -3.80 -3.84 1.49
CA GLY A 196 -2.64 -3.64 0.65
C GLY A 196 -2.11 -4.97 0.08
N ASP A 197 -1.30 -4.92 -0.92
CA ASP A 197 -0.58 -6.06 -1.50
C ASP A 197 0.89 -5.62 -1.73
N PRO A 198 1.83 -6.09 -0.90
CA PRO A 198 1.86 -7.37 -0.17
C PRO A 198 1.46 -7.31 1.33
N GLU A 199 0.93 -6.22 1.86
CA GLU A 199 0.66 -6.09 3.29
C GLU A 199 -0.41 -7.07 3.77
N CYS A 200 -1.43 -7.37 2.95
CA CYS A 200 -2.48 -8.34 3.22
C CYS A 200 -1.89 -9.69 3.65
N GLN A 201 -0.95 -10.21 2.89
CA GLN A 201 -0.32 -11.51 3.10
C GLN A 201 0.44 -11.55 4.44
N ALA A 202 1.11 -10.44 4.78
CA ALA A 202 1.84 -10.34 6.04
C ALA A 202 0.90 -10.19 7.24
N ILE A 203 -0.10 -9.30 7.16
CA ILE A 203 -1.02 -8.99 8.26
C ILE A 203 -1.93 -10.19 8.55
N LEU A 204 -2.60 -10.74 7.52
CA LEU A 204 -3.55 -11.84 7.71
C LEU A 204 -2.84 -13.13 8.15
N SER A 205 -1.58 -13.32 7.82
CA SER A 205 -0.80 -14.44 8.36
C SER A 205 -0.66 -14.37 9.90
N ARG A 206 -0.75 -13.17 10.50
CA ARG A 206 -0.70 -12.93 11.95
C ARG A 206 -2.07 -12.98 12.62
N LEU A 207 -3.14 -12.87 11.84
CA LEU A 207 -4.51 -12.87 12.37
C LEU A 207 -4.88 -14.27 12.89
N LYS A 208 -5.35 -14.34 14.14
CA LYS A 208 -5.84 -15.59 14.76
C LYS A 208 -7.34 -15.76 14.64
N ASN A 209 -8.07 -14.66 14.37
CA ASN A 209 -9.50 -14.69 14.15
C ASN A 209 -9.83 -15.32 12.79
N ASN A 210 -11.04 -15.88 12.66
CA ASN A 210 -11.62 -16.17 11.35
C ASN A 210 -11.94 -14.82 10.66
N PHE A 211 -11.29 -14.55 9.54
CA PHE A 211 -11.46 -13.27 8.84
C PHE A 211 -12.85 -13.12 8.22
N LEU A 212 -13.48 -14.23 7.79
CA LEU A 212 -14.85 -14.22 7.26
C LEU A 212 -15.86 -13.77 8.33
N ASP A 213 -15.74 -14.24 9.56
CA ASP A 213 -16.61 -13.84 10.67
C ASP A 213 -16.48 -12.35 10.96
N MET A 214 -15.26 -11.81 10.85
CA MET A 214 -15.01 -10.38 11.00
C MET A 214 -15.64 -9.57 9.85
N CYS A 215 -15.58 -10.06 8.62
CA CYS A 215 -16.27 -9.43 7.48
C CYS A 215 -17.77 -9.41 7.66
N ILE A 216 -18.37 -10.52 8.11
CA ILE A 216 -19.81 -10.64 8.40
C ILE A 216 -20.21 -9.66 9.53
N ALA A 217 -19.41 -9.59 10.60
CA ALA A 217 -19.64 -8.64 11.69
C ALA A 217 -19.56 -7.18 11.22
N THR A 218 -18.61 -6.87 10.33
CA THR A 218 -18.47 -5.55 9.72
C THR A 218 -19.72 -5.16 8.93
N GLU A 219 -20.22 -6.07 8.07
CA GLU A 219 -21.41 -5.79 7.27
C GLU A 219 -22.66 -5.61 8.15
N LYS A 220 -22.82 -6.45 9.17
CA LYS A 220 -23.96 -6.39 10.11
C LYS A 220 -23.88 -5.26 11.14
N GLY A 221 -22.85 -4.41 11.14
CA GLY A 221 -22.68 -3.34 12.15
C GLY A 221 -22.45 -3.86 13.57
N LYS A 222 -21.83 -5.03 13.71
CA LYS A 222 -21.56 -5.71 14.98
C LYS A 222 -20.08 -5.82 15.32
N LEU A 223 -19.28 -4.96 14.71
CA LEU A 223 -17.81 -4.99 14.83
C LEU A 223 -17.35 -4.70 16.26
N GLU A 224 -18.11 -3.94 17.03
CA GLU A 224 -17.80 -3.66 18.44
C GLU A 224 -17.61 -4.93 19.27
N LYS A 225 -18.36 -6.00 18.98
CA LYS A 225 -18.32 -7.31 19.67
C LYS A 225 -17.10 -8.15 19.32
N ILE A 226 -16.36 -7.77 18.28
CA ILE A 226 -15.19 -8.51 17.82
C ILE A 226 -13.95 -8.06 18.63
N LYS A 227 -13.26 -9.02 19.23
CA LYS A 227 -11.91 -8.83 19.77
C LYS A 227 -10.91 -9.32 18.72
N VAL A 228 -10.09 -8.41 18.19
CA VAL A 228 -9.03 -8.77 17.24
C VAL A 228 -7.86 -9.38 18.00
N ASN A 229 -7.45 -10.57 17.62
CA ASN A 229 -6.33 -11.31 18.20
C ASN A 229 -5.26 -11.49 17.12
N LEU A 230 -4.09 -10.89 17.33
CA LEU A 230 -2.94 -11.04 16.46
C LEU A 230 -1.88 -11.95 17.09
N ASP A 231 -1.14 -12.66 16.25
CA ASP A 231 0.08 -13.37 16.64
C ASP A 231 1.15 -12.33 17.04
N ASP A 232 1.92 -12.64 18.06
CA ASP A 232 3.05 -11.83 18.53
C ASP A 232 4.29 -11.92 17.63
N LYS A 233 4.26 -12.84 16.66
CA LYS A 233 5.34 -13.00 15.68
C LYS A 233 5.38 -11.86 14.68
N ILE A 234 6.59 -11.60 14.21
CA ILE A 234 6.84 -10.71 13.08
C ILE A 234 6.68 -11.50 11.78
N SER A 235 5.94 -10.93 10.84
CA SER A 235 5.75 -11.48 9.50
C SER A 235 6.59 -10.68 8.51
N VAL A 236 7.42 -11.37 7.74
CA VAL A 236 8.20 -10.81 6.63
C VAL A 236 7.64 -11.36 5.33
N CYS A 237 7.27 -10.49 4.42
CA CYS A 237 6.84 -10.83 3.07
C CYS A 237 7.87 -10.32 2.07
N VAL A 238 8.40 -11.20 1.23
CA VAL A 238 9.28 -10.83 0.11
C VAL A 238 8.58 -11.18 -1.20
N VAL A 239 8.48 -10.21 -2.10
CA VAL A 239 7.84 -10.38 -3.40
C VAL A 239 8.88 -10.82 -4.42
N MET A 240 8.58 -11.88 -5.17
CA MET A 240 9.31 -12.27 -6.37
C MET A 240 8.56 -11.75 -7.60
N ALA A 241 9.20 -10.91 -8.38
CA ALA A 241 8.62 -10.24 -9.53
C ALA A 241 9.30 -10.67 -10.83
N SER A 242 8.60 -10.57 -11.96
CA SER A 242 9.16 -10.81 -13.29
C SER A 242 10.19 -9.74 -13.64
N LYS A 243 11.32 -10.12 -14.23
CA LYS A 243 12.34 -9.18 -14.72
C LYS A 243 11.71 -8.17 -15.67
N GLY A 244 11.98 -6.87 -15.45
CA GLY A 244 11.39 -5.74 -16.15
C GLY A 244 10.22 -5.08 -15.42
N TYR A 245 9.61 -5.71 -14.42
CA TYR A 245 8.57 -5.08 -13.59
C TYR A 245 9.13 -3.83 -12.86
N PRO A 246 8.40 -2.69 -12.76
CA PRO A 246 6.97 -2.48 -13.07
C PRO A 246 6.66 -2.05 -14.51
N GLU A 247 7.63 -2.06 -15.41
CA GLU A 247 7.43 -1.68 -16.81
C GLU A 247 7.13 -2.92 -17.67
N ASN A 248 7.89 -3.15 -18.74
CA ASN A 248 7.69 -4.25 -19.65
C ASN A 248 8.34 -5.54 -19.13
N TYR A 249 7.56 -6.58 -18.95
CA TYR A 249 8.02 -7.89 -18.52
C TYR A 249 7.45 -9.00 -19.39
N LYS A 250 8.17 -10.11 -19.48
CA LYS A 250 7.72 -11.33 -20.17
C LYS A 250 7.09 -12.30 -19.18
N SER A 251 6.11 -13.07 -19.63
CA SER A 251 5.42 -14.13 -18.87
C SER A 251 5.62 -15.51 -19.53
N GLY A 252 5.16 -16.56 -18.85
CA GLY A 252 5.20 -17.94 -19.38
C GLY A 252 6.42 -18.75 -18.93
N PHE A 253 7.27 -18.24 -18.05
CA PHE A 253 8.42 -18.98 -17.52
C PHE A 253 7.99 -19.97 -16.45
N LYS A 254 8.49 -21.20 -16.53
CA LYS A 254 8.21 -22.26 -15.55
C LYS A 254 8.78 -21.92 -14.19
N ILE A 255 8.00 -22.18 -13.15
CA ILE A 255 8.34 -22.00 -11.73
C ILE A 255 8.45 -23.38 -11.10
N LYS A 256 9.59 -23.69 -10.46
CA LYS A 256 9.84 -24.94 -9.74
C LYS A 256 10.20 -24.65 -8.29
N GLY A 257 10.19 -25.66 -7.43
CA GLY A 257 10.65 -25.57 -6.04
C GLY A 257 9.69 -24.87 -5.10
N ILE A 258 8.42 -24.68 -5.51
CA ILE A 258 7.38 -24.07 -4.66
C ILE A 258 6.65 -25.09 -3.78
N GLU A 259 6.72 -26.37 -4.11
CA GLU A 259 6.08 -27.48 -3.38
C GLU A 259 6.71 -27.72 -1.99
N ILE A 260 7.90 -27.19 -1.79
CA ILE A 260 8.77 -27.51 -0.63
C ILE A 260 8.31 -26.73 0.65
N VAL A 261 7.34 -25.83 0.59
CA VAL A 261 7.19 -24.77 1.59
C VAL A 261 5.88 -24.76 2.38
N ASN A 262 5.17 -25.87 2.51
CA ASN A 262 4.04 -25.92 3.45
C ASN A 262 4.50 -26.30 4.88
N LYS A 263 5.43 -25.51 5.46
CA LYS A 263 5.86 -25.68 6.86
C LYS A 263 5.20 -24.61 7.73
N LYS A 264 4.90 -24.98 8.98
CA LYS A 264 4.37 -24.07 10.01
C LYS A 264 5.08 -22.71 10.01
N ASN A 265 4.31 -21.61 9.88
CA ASN A 265 4.77 -20.23 9.82
C ASN A 265 5.55 -19.84 8.52
N SER A 266 5.39 -20.58 7.44
CA SER A 266 5.98 -20.22 6.14
C SER A 266 4.98 -20.54 5.04
N TYR A 267 4.76 -19.57 4.15
CA TYR A 267 3.74 -19.64 3.11
C TYR A 267 4.31 -19.11 1.80
N ILE A 268 3.89 -19.69 0.69
CA ILE A 268 4.04 -19.13 -0.64
C ILE A 268 2.65 -18.80 -1.15
N TYR A 269 2.38 -17.52 -1.38
CA TYR A 269 1.14 -17.08 -2.01
C TYR A 269 1.39 -16.79 -3.48
N HIS A 270 0.54 -17.37 -4.33
CA HIS A 270 0.51 -17.10 -5.74
C HIS A 270 -0.12 -15.73 -6.01
N ALA A 271 0.51 -14.93 -6.88
CA ALA A 271 -0.03 -13.69 -7.42
C ALA A 271 -0.16 -13.82 -8.94
N GLY A 272 0.77 -13.29 -9.72
CA GLY A 272 0.77 -13.43 -11.17
C GLY A 272 1.29 -14.79 -11.64
N THR A 273 0.56 -15.85 -11.39
CA THR A 273 0.87 -17.21 -11.83
C THR A 273 -0.32 -17.82 -12.58
N LYS A 274 -0.03 -18.78 -13.45
CA LYS A 274 -1.04 -19.64 -14.07
C LYS A 274 -0.54 -21.09 -14.13
N SER A 275 -1.46 -22.06 -14.16
CA SER A 275 -1.17 -23.46 -14.38
C SER A 275 -1.37 -23.78 -15.88
N ASN A 276 -0.54 -24.66 -16.43
CA ASN A 276 -0.74 -25.22 -17.79
C ASN A 276 -1.42 -26.61 -17.72
N ALA A 277 -1.66 -27.22 -18.89
CA ALA A 277 -2.28 -28.54 -19.00
C ALA A 277 -1.47 -29.65 -18.29
N ARG A 278 -0.15 -29.48 -18.11
CA ARG A 278 0.72 -30.39 -17.38
C ARG A 278 0.77 -30.11 -15.88
N LYS A 279 -0.12 -29.24 -15.35
CA LYS A 279 -0.16 -28.79 -13.95
C LYS A 279 1.13 -28.09 -13.48
N GLU A 280 1.93 -27.56 -14.42
CA GLU A 280 3.12 -26.78 -14.10
C GLU A 280 2.73 -25.32 -13.87
N PHE A 281 3.34 -24.67 -12.89
CA PHE A 281 3.14 -23.25 -12.65
C PHE A 281 4.05 -22.40 -13.53
N LEU A 282 3.46 -21.38 -14.13
CA LEU A 282 4.14 -20.42 -15.01
C LEU A 282 3.94 -19.00 -14.51
N THR A 283 4.91 -18.11 -14.77
CA THR A 283 4.75 -16.67 -14.52
C THR A 283 3.65 -16.10 -15.43
N ASN A 284 2.77 -15.26 -14.88
CA ASN A 284 1.65 -14.64 -15.61
C ASN A 284 1.32 -13.23 -15.04
N GLY A 285 2.34 -12.47 -14.67
CA GLY A 285 2.16 -11.14 -14.11
C GLY A 285 3.48 -10.48 -13.72
N GLY A 286 3.42 -9.23 -13.31
CA GLY A 286 4.58 -8.48 -12.84
C GLY A 286 5.06 -9.00 -11.49
N ARG A 287 4.21 -8.99 -10.44
CA ARG A 287 4.47 -9.66 -9.18
C ARG A 287 3.95 -11.08 -9.26
N VAL A 288 4.76 -12.06 -8.95
CA VAL A 288 4.51 -13.48 -9.27
C VAL A 288 4.25 -14.32 -8.03
N LEU A 289 5.12 -14.24 -7.04
CA LEU A 289 5.00 -14.97 -5.78
C LEU A 289 5.25 -14.04 -4.59
N ASN A 290 4.60 -14.34 -3.47
CA ASN A 290 4.85 -13.71 -2.18
C ASN A 290 5.32 -14.76 -1.18
N ILE A 291 6.56 -14.64 -0.71
CA ILE A 291 7.14 -15.53 0.28
C ILE A 291 6.93 -14.90 1.66
N VAL A 292 6.07 -15.52 2.47
CA VAL A 292 5.72 -15.01 3.80
C VAL A 292 6.24 -15.95 4.88
N VAL A 293 6.98 -15.39 5.83
CA VAL A 293 7.51 -16.14 6.96
C VAL A 293 7.24 -15.39 8.26
N LYS A 294 6.80 -16.13 9.29
CA LYS A 294 6.60 -15.60 10.64
C LYS A 294 7.58 -16.20 11.63
N ASP A 295 8.19 -15.37 12.45
CA ASP A 295 8.99 -15.81 13.60
C ASP A 295 8.92 -14.76 14.73
N LYS A 296 9.20 -15.15 15.98
CA LYS A 296 9.37 -14.22 17.10
C LYS A 296 10.56 -13.27 16.91
N GLN A 297 11.57 -13.73 16.21
CA GLN A 297 12.78 -12.97 15.92
C GLN A 297 12.79 -12.53 14.46
N PHE A 298 12.87 -11.23 14.23
CA PHE A 298 12.90 -10.65 12.90
C PHE A 298 13.97 -11.26 11.99
N LYS A 299 15.23 -11.34 12.48
CA LYS A 299 16.34 -11.93 11.72
C LYS A 299 16.06 -13.38 11.28
N LYS A 300 15.40 -14.18 12.12
CA LYS A 300 15.02 -15.55 11.77
C LYS A 300 13.96 -15.59 10.69
N ALA A 301 12.90 -14.75 10.80
CA ALA A 301 11.88 -14.64 9.78
C ALA A 301 12.48 -14.23 8.43
N LYS A 302 13.31 -13.17 8.41
CA LYS A 302 14.01 -12.67 7.22
C LYS A 302 14.88 -13.74 6.59
N ASN A 303 15.81 -14.33 7.33
CA ASN A 303 16.74 -15.35 6.82
C ASN A 303 16.00 -16.56 6.25
N LYS A 304 14.93 -17.00 6.92
CA LYS A 304 14.12 -18.13 6.46
C LYS A 304 13.36 -17.78 5.16
N ALA A 305 12.85 -16.56 5.02
CA ALA A 305 12.20 -16.12 3.78
C ALA A 305 13.19 -16.18 2.60
N TYR A 306 14.38 -15.64 2.75
CA TYR A 306 15.39 -15.69 1.70
C TYR A 306 15.92 -17.11 1.42
N ASN A 307 16.01 -17.98 2.42
CA ASN A 307 16.36 -19.38 2.21
C ASN A 307 15.28 -20.14 1.42
N ILE A 308 14.02 -19.78 1.56
CA ILE A 308 12.93 -20.30 0.74
C ILE A 308 13.07 -19.80 -0.69
N ILE A 309 13.29 -18.50 -0.89
CA ILE A 309 13.45 -17.88 -2.21
C ILE A 309 14.57 -18.56 -3.01
N LYS A 310 15.70 -18.90 -2.38
CA LYS A 310 16.80 -19.60 -3.04
C LYS A 310 16.45 -20.99 -3.59
N LYS A 311 15.34 -21.59 -3.13
CA LYS A 311 14.85 -22.89 -3.60
C LYS A 311 13.87 -22.75 -4.77
N VAL A 312 13.34 -21.55 -4.99
CA VAL A 312 12.46 -21.26 -6.12
C VAL A 312 13.33 -21.10 -7.37
N ASP A 313 13.17 -22.02 -8.32
CA ASP A 313 13.87 -22.00 -9.61
C ASP A 313 12.97 -21.39 -10.68
N CYS A 314 13.31 -20.18 -11.10
CA CYS A 314 12.73 -19.50 -12.25
C CYS A 314 13.67 -18.38 -12.71
N SER A 315 14.28 -18.54 -13.87
CA SER A 315 15.30 -17.62 -14.40
C SER A 315 14.81 -16.19 -14.67
N ASN A 316 13.49 -16.00 -14.77
CA ASN A 316 12.88 -14.69 -15.06
C ASN A 316 12.37 -13.97 -13.82
N LEU A 317 12.69 -14.43 -12.62
CA LEU A 317 12.28 -13.74 -11.38
C LEU A 317 13.45 -12.94 -10.80
N PHE A 318 13.08 -11.83 -10.13
CA PHE A 318 13.96 -11.05 -9.28
C PHE A 318 13.23 -10.68 -7.98
N TYR A 319 13.96 -10.29 -6.97
CA TYR A 319 13.46 -9.84 -5.68
C TYR A 319 14.47 -8.90 -5.02
N ARG A 320 14.02 -8.08 -4.09
CA ARG A 320 14.89 -7.24 -3.27
C ARG A 320 15.51 -8.06 -2.14
N LYS A 321 16.82 -7.85 -1.87
CA LYS A 321 17.55 -8.54 -0.80
C LYS A 321 17.53 -7.78 0.53
N ASP A 322 17.07 -6.53 0.50
CA ASP A 322 17.07 -5.57 1.61
C ASP A 322 15.69 -5.36 2.25
N ILE A 323 14.74 -6.28 2.04
CA ILE A 323 13.46 -6.19 2.75
C ILE A 323 13.71 -6.38 4.24
N GLY A 324 13.40 -5.32 4.99
CA GLY A 324 13.59 -5.29 6.43
C GLY A 324 14.88 -4.65 6.92
N ASP A 325 15.66 -4.06 6.04
CA ASP A 325 16.83 -3.26 6.42
C ASP A 325 16.45 -1.80 6.65
#